data_0c5234b5ab0392b9fd930e16c16d7bbf
#
_entry.id   0c5234b5ab0392b9fd930e16c16d7bbf
#
_cell.length_a   1.000
_cell.length_b   1.000
_cell.length_c   1.000
_cell.angle_alpha   90.00
_cell.angle_beta   90.00
_cell.angle_gamma   90.00
#
_symmetry.space_group_name_H-M   'P 1'
#
loop_
_entity.id
_entity.type
_entity.pdbx_description
1 polymer ?
#
loop_
_entity_poly.entity_id
_entity_poly.type
_entity_poly.pdbx_seq_one_letter_code
_entity_poly.pdbx_strand_id
1 'polypeptide(L)'
;MLTGLSMADLSAQEKEIAIVAHRGFWNCDQAGLAKNSIAGLVQAQENDFWGSEFDVNMSKDGKLLVFHDGSVEGKSIEKNLASEFEYYRLKNGEPIPTVDQYLEQAKKYPETMLVYELKVHSNKKAESKAVRLSIEKLKEYDLFYPERVMFISFSKHICKEFARLAPGFTVQYLEGDARPDELVKYGINGID
;
A
#
# COMPACT_ATOMS: atom_id res chain seq x y z
N MET A 1 53.52 11.84 -30.07
CA MET A 1 52.97 11.30 -28.79
C MET A 1 51.43 11.40 -28.91
N LEU A 2 50.78 10.31 -29.22
CA LEU A 2 49.31 10.27 -29.23
C LEU A 2 48.86 9.85 -27.84
N THR A 3 48.18 10.75 -27.15
CA THR A 3 47.50 10.49 -25.86
C THR A 3 46.21 9.76 -26.14
N GLY A 4 46.15 8.51 -25.71
CA GLY A 4 44.95 7.68 -25.82
C GLY A 4 43.79 8.28 -24.97
N LEU A 5 42.65 8.51 -25.61
CA LEU A 5 41.38 8.71 -24.92
C LEU A 5 40.99 7.37 -24.26
N SER A 6 40.90 7.39 -22.95
CA SER A 6 40.25 6.34 -22.17
C SER A 6 38.79 6.28 -22.56
N MET A 7 38.35 5.16 -23.11
CA MET A 7 36.92 4.84 -23.23
C MET A 7 36.38 4.65 -21.82
N ALA A 8 35.70 5.65 -21.33
CA ALA A 8 34.95 5.51 -20.09
C ALA A 8 33.88 4.42 -20.30
N ASP A 9 33.95 3.39 -19.49
CA ASP A 9 32.94 2.34 -19.39
C ASP A 9 31.56 2.97 -19.17
N LEU A 10 30.77 3.00 -20.24
CA LEU A 10 29.33 3.13 -20.17
C LEU A 10 28.80 1.74 -19.79
N SER A 11 29.00 1.33 -18.53
CA SER A 11 28.22 0.25 -17.96
C SER A 11 26.77 0.76 -17.91
N ALA A 12 25.95 0.30 -18.84
CA ALA A 12 24.50 0.43 -18.71
C ALA A 12 24.16 -0.25 -17.37
N GLN A 13 23.83 0.55 -16.38
CA GLN A 13 23.27 0.05 -15.13
C GLN A 13 21.96 -0.64 -15.52
N GLU A 14 21.94 -1.97 -15.54
CA GLU A 14 20.70 -2.72 -15.74
C GLU A 14 19.75 -2.23 -14.64
N LYS A 15 18.72 -1.48 -15.04
CA LYS A 15 17.65 -1.10 -14.11
C LYS A 15 16.93 -2.39 -13.74
N GLU A 16 17.16 -2.84 -12.53
CA GLU A 16 16.40 -3.95 -11.96
C GLU A 16 14.91 -3.59 -11.96
N ILE A 17 14.10 -4.42 -12.61
CA ILE A 17 12.65 -4.17 -12.70
C ILE A 17 12.03 -4.57 -11.36
N ALA A 18 11.49 -3.59 -10.64
CA ALA A 18 10.75 -3.83 -9.41
C ALA A 18 9.33 -4.35 -9.74
N ILE A 19 9.01 -5.55 -9.27
CA ILE A 19 7.69 -6.16 -9.49
C ILE A 19 6.89 -6.07 -8.20
N VAL A 20 5.68 -5.47 -8.28
CA VAL A 20 4.73 -5.37 -7.16
C VAL A 20 3.59 -6.37 -7.35
N ALA A 21 3.33 -7.16 -6.34
CA ALA A 21 2.19 -8.06 -6.30
C ALA A 21 0.91 -7.27 -5.94
N HIS A 22 0.08 -6.97 -6.94
CA HIS A 22 -1.18 -6.23 -6.77
C HIS A 22 -2.19 -7.03 -5.95
N ARG A 23 -2.57 -6.54 -4.77
CA ARG A 23 -3.40 -7.20 -3.74
C ARG A 23 -2.79 -8.49 -3.20
N GLY A 24 -1.45 -8.50 -3.10
CA GLY A 24 -0.64 -9.68 -2.81
C GLY A 24 -0.47 -10.61 -4.02
N PHE A 25 0.38 -11.62 -3.91
CA PHE A 25 0.47 -12.68 -4.95
C PHE A 25 -0.67 -13.69 -4.76
N TRP A 26 -1.89 -13.21 -4.98
CA TRP A 26 -3.15 -13.92 -4.73
C TRP A 26 -3.50 -14.95 -5.79
N ASN A 27 -3.01 -14.78 -7.04
CA ASN A 27 -3.38 -15.64 -8.17
C ASN A 27 -2.52 -16.91 -8.24
N CYS A 28 -2.48 -17.64 -7.14
CA CYS A 28 -1.81 -18.94 -7.00
C CYS A 28 -2.60 -19.85 -6.06
N ASP A 29 -2.33 -21.15 -6.14
CA ASP A 29 -3.04 -22.16 -5.35
C ASP A 29 -2.78 -21.99 -3.84
N GLN A 30 -1.54 -21.63 -3.46
CA GLN A 30 -1.13 -21.44 -2.06
C GLN A 30 -1.87 -20.27 -1.39
N ALA A 31 -2.19 -19.22 -2.15
CA ALA A 31 -3.02 -18.10 -1.66
C ALA A 31 -4.53 -18.38 -1.77
N GLY A 32 -4.93 -19.49 -2.40
CA GLY A 32 -6.33 -19.87 -2.60
C GLY A 32 -7.12 -18.86 -3.45
N LEU A 33 -6.44 -18.15 -4.37
CA LEU A 33 -7.00 -17.12 -5.24
C LEU A 33 -7.67 -15.97 -4.47
N ALA A 34 -7.21 -15.67 -3.25
CA ALA A 34 -7.79 -14.66 -2.36
C ALA A 34 -6.98 -13.35 -2.36
N LYS A 35 -7.55 -12.31 -2.98
CA LYS A 35 -7.01 -10.95 -2.98
C LYS A 35 -7.00 -10.36 -1.57
N ASN A 36 -6.00 -9.52 -1.24
CA ASN A 36 -5.91 -8.85 0.06
C ASN A 36 -5.89 -9.81 1.26
N SER A 37 -5.45 -11.05 1.07
CA SER A 37 -5.34 -12.08 2.11
C SER A 37 -3.95 -12.08 2.75
N ILE A 38 -3.85 -12.63 3.94
CA ILE A 38 -2.54 -12.89 4.57
C ILE A 38 -1.75 -13.89 3.73
N ALA A 39 -2.41 -14.92 3.21
CA ALA A 39 -1.78 -15.90 2.32
C ALA A 39 -1.21 -15.23 1.04
N GLY A 40 -1.91 -14.28 0.45
CA GLY A 40 -1.42 -13.52 -0.71
C GLY A 40 -0.17 -12.69 -0.40
N LEU A 41 -0.10 -12.07 0.80
CA LEU A 41 1.11 -11.39 1.27
C LEU A 41 2.26 -12.38 1.47
N VAL A 42 2.02 -13.50 2.15
CA VAL A 42 3.03 -14.56 2.36
C VAL A 42 3.60 -15.01 1.03
N GLN A 43 2.76 -15.26 0.04
CA GLN A 43 3.23 -15.70 -1.28
C GLN A 43 4.03 -14.61 -2.02
N ALA A 44 3.68 -13.33 -1.87
CA ALA A 44 4.51 -12.26 -2.41
C ALA A 44 5.90 -12.22 -1.75
N GLN A 45 5.97 -12.43 -0.45
CA GLN A 45 7.19 -12.47 0.34
C GLN A 45 8.08 -13.68 0.02
N GLU A 46 7.49 -14.88 -0.02
CA GLU A 46 8.22 -16.14 -0.29
C GLU A 46 8.70 -16.28 -1.74
N ASN A 47 8.15 -15.51 -2.66
CA ASN A 47 8.56 -15.49 -4.06
C ASN A 47 9.36 -14.23 -4.44
N ASP A 48 9.93 -13.55 -3.46
CA ASP A 48 10.87 -12.42 -3.63
C ASP A 48 10.31 -11.26 -4.50
N PHE A 49 9.00 -11.00 -4.42
CA PHE A 49 8.45 -9.78 -5.03
C PHE A 49 9.06 -8.56 -4.35
N TRP A 50 9.46 -7.57 -5.15
CA TRP A 50 9.96 -6.31 -4.62
C TRP A 50 8.97 -5.66 -3.66
N GLY A 51 7.67 -5.74 -3.95
CA GLY A 51 6.63 -5.20 -3.10
C GLY A 51 5.32 -5.97 -3.16
N SER A 52 4.51 -5.80 -2.13
CA SER A 52 3.12 -6.26 -2.07
C SER A 52 2.20 -5.07 -1.87
N GLU A 53 1.30 -4.87 -2.80
CA GLU A 53 0.26 -3.85 -2.68
C GLU A 53 -0.95 -4.43 -1.96
N PHE A 54 -1.64 -3.58 -1.18
CA PHE A 54 -2.86 -3.93 -0.46
C PHE A 54 -3.74 -2.72 -0.20
N ASP A 55 -5.05 -2.94 -0.24
CA ASP A 55 -6.09 -1.93 -0.11
C ASP A 55 -6.56 -1.77 1.34
N VAL A 56 -6.67 -0.56 1.84
CA VAL A 56 -7.10 -0.29 3.22
C VAL A 56 -8.32 0.60 3.28
N ASN A 57 -9.35 0.15 3.99
CA ASN A 57 -10.55 0.89 4.35
C ASN A 57 -10.65 1.09 5.86
N MET A 58 -11.16 2.25 6.30
CA MET A 58 -11.42 2.52 7.71
C MET A 58 -12.90 2.30 8.04
N SER A 59 -13.18 1.49 9.06
CA SER A 59 -14.53 1.29 9.60
C SER A 59 -15.01 2.46 10.45
N LYS A 60 -16.30 2.47 10.81
CA LYS A 60 -16.94 3.49 11.65
C LYS A 60 -16.23 3.69 12.99
N ASP A 61 -15.76 2.63 13.61
CA ASP A 61 -15.03 2.63 14.89
C ASP A 61 -13.52 2.90 14.73
N GLY A 62 -13.06 3.17 13.49
CA GLY A 62 -11.67 3.52 13.20
C GLY A 62 -10.73 2.33 13.10
N LYS A 63 -11.23 1.10 12.96
CA LYS A 63 -10.42 -0.06 12.62
C LYS A 63 -10.08 -0.02 11.14
N LEU A 64 -8.84 -0.36 10.81
CA LEU A 64 -8.37 -0.44 9.43
C LEU A 64 -8.46 -1.88 8.96
N LEU A 65 -9.23 -2.12 7.88
CA LEU A 65 -9.47 -3.43 7.28
C LEU A 65 -8.77 -3.50 5.91
N VAL A 66 -8.16 -4.65 5.62
CA VAL A 66 -7.49 -4.89 4.33
C VAL A 66 -8.49 -5.50 3.35
N PHE A 67 -9.13 -4.63 2.57
CA PHE A 67 -10.18 -5.00 1.61
C PHE A 67 -10.32 -3.94 0.52
N HIS A 68 -10.52 -4.36 -0.74
CA HIS A 68 -10.54 -3.42 -1.87
C HIS A 68 -11.77 -2.52 -1.90
N ASP A 69 -12.97 -3.12 -1.75
CA ASP A 69 -14.22 -2.37 -1.92
C ASP A 69 -14.59 -1.60 -0.65
N GLY A 70 -15.23 -0.45 -0.79
CA GLY A 70 -15.74 0.33 0.35
C GLY A 70 -16.94 -0.32 1.04
N SER A 71 -17.36 -1.50 0.58
CA SER A 71 -18.47 -2.28 1.14
C SER A 71 -18.22 -3.78 1.01
N VAL A 72 -18.76 -4.55 1.95
CA VAL A 72 -18.80 -6.01 1.96
C VAL A 72 -20.25 -6.43 1.80
N GLU A 73 -20.59 -7.15 0.73
CA GLU A 73 -21.98 -7.58 0.41
C GLU A 73 -22.99 -6.42 0.47
N GLY A 74 -22.59 -5.24 -0.04
CA GLY A 74 -23.42 -4.04 -0.05
C GLY A 74 -23.46 -3.25 1.27
N LYS A 75 -22.85 -3.75 2.35
CA LYS A 75 -22.74 -3.07 3.64
C LYS A 75 -21.47 -2.21 3.70
N SER A 76 -21.63 -0.91 3.80
CA SER A 76 -20.50 0.05 3.81
C SER A 76 -19.56 -0.16 5.01
N ILE A 77 -18.25 -0.30 4.75
CA ILE A 77 -17.23 -0.44 5.80
C ILE A 77 -17.18 0.84 6.65
N GLU A 78 -17.13 2.02 6.03
CA GLU A 78 -17.03 3.31 6.73
C GLU A 78 -18.21 3.59 7.68
N LYS A 79 -19.39 3.01 7.39
CA LYS A 79 -20.63 3.28 8.16
C LYS A 79 -20.95 2.24 9.23
N ASN A 80 -20.19 1.16 9.31
CA ASN A 80 -20.45 0.04 10.22
C ASN A 80 -19.21 -0.30 11.04
N LEU A 81 -19.40 -1.01 12.16
CA LEU A 81 -18.31 -1.44 13.04
C LEU A 81 -17.50 -2.55 12.35
N ALA A 82 -16.20 -2.62 12.62
CA ALA A 82 -15.35 -3.68 12.07
C ALA A 82 -15.85 -5.08 12.43
N SER A 83 -16.35 -5.27 13.65
CA SER A 83 -16.92 -6.55 14.12
C SER A 83 -18.10 -7.04 13.30
N GLU A 84 -18.78 -6.14 12.59
CA GLU A 84 -19.91 -6.51 11.74
C GLU A 84 -19.48 -7.19 10.42
N PHE A 85 -18.17 -7.33 10.17
CA PHE A 85 -17.60 -7.99 8.99
C PHE A 85 -16.84 -9.29 9.33
N GLU A 86 -16.76 -9.67 10.59
CA GLU A 86 -16.04 -10.87 11.04
C GLU A 86 -16.62 -12.19 10.49
N TYR A 87 -17.88 -12.18 10.05
CA TYR A 87 -18.51 -13.35 9.43
C TYR A 87 -18.02 -13.61 7.99
N TYR A 88 -17.57 -12.55 7.30
CA TYR A 88 -17.20 -12.64 5.87
C TYR A 88 -15.91 -13.46 5.71
N ARG A 89 -15.88 -14.23 4.63
CA ARG A 89 -14.70 -15.02 4.26
C ARG A 89 -14.23 -14.66 2.86
N LEU A 90 -12.92 -14.45 2.74
CA LEU A 90 -12.24 -14.36 1.47
C LEU A 90 -12.32 -15.70 0.73
N LYS A 91 -11.90 -15.73 -0.53
CA LYS A 91 -12.02 -16.92 -1.38
C LYS A 91 -11.31 -18.17 -0.83
N ASN A 92 -10.24 -17.96 -0.06
CA ASN A 92 -9.47 -19.03 0.61
C ASN A 92 -9.99 -19.38 2.02
N GLY A 93 -11.10 -18.80 2.46
CA GLY A 93 -11.67 -19.02 3.78
C GLY A 93 -11.12 -18.13 4.90
N GLU A 94 -10.10 -17.32 4.65
CA GLU A 94 -9.62 -16.33 5.62
C GLU A 94 -10.69 -15.27 5.91
N PRO A 95 -10.75 -14.70 7.13
CA PRO A 95 -11.52 -13.49 7.38
C PRO A 95 -10.88 -12.30 6.64
N ILE A 96 -11.61 -11.18 6.51
CA ILE A 96 -11.00 -9.92 6.10
C ILE A 96 -9.91 -9.56 7.11
N PRO A 97 -8.63 -9.43 6.70
CA PRO A 97 -7.57 -9.08 7.64
C PRO A 97 -7.74 -7.65 8.17
N THR A 98 -7.40 -7.43 9.43
CA THR A 98 -7.11 -6.08 9.91
C THR A 98 -5.71 -5.65 9.45
N VAL A 99 -5.46 -4.35 9.41
CA VAL A 99 -4.10 -3.83 9.18
C VAL A 99 -3.13 -4.36 10.22
N ASP A 100 -3.56 -4.51 11.49
CA ASP A 100 -2.73 -5.11 12.55
C ASP A 100 -2.22 -6.51 12.16
N GLN A 101 -3.10 -7.39 11.71
CA GLN A 101 -2.74 -8.75 11.28
C GLN A 101 -1.84 -8.74 10.03
N TYR A 102 -2.10 -7.82 9.10
CA TYR A 102 -1.31 -7.69 7.87
C TYR A 102 0.11 -7.19 8.17
N LEU A 103 0.25 -6.19 9.02
CA LEU A 103 1.56 -5.64 9.43
C LEU A 103 2.35 -6.64 10.28
N GLU A 104 1.69 -7.44 11.12
CA GLU A 104 2.36 -8.52 11.87
C GLU A 104 2.99 -9.56 10.93
N GLN A 105 2.32 -9.91 9.83
CA GLN A 105 2.92 -10.76 8.79
C GLN A 105 4.02 -10.02 8.04
N ALA A 106 3.82 -8.74 7.70
CA ALA A 106 4.77 -7.95 6.94
C ALA A 106 6.15 -7.82 7.63
N LYS A 107 6.20 -7.79 8.95
CA LYS A 107 7.45 -7.74 9.75
C LYS A 107 8.37 -8.92 9.52
N LYS A 108 7.85 -10.08 9.12
CA LYS A 108 8.64 -11.31 8.98
C LYS A 108 9.59 -11.27 7.78
N TYR A 109 9.34 -10.40 6.81
CA TYR A 109 10.12 -10.27 5.58
C TYR A 109 10.45 -8.80 5.34
N PRO A 110 11.57 -8.30 5.88
CA PRO A 110 11.92 -6.88 5.84
C PRO A 110 12.24 -6.36 4.42
N GLU A 111 12.52 -7.22 3.46
CA GLU A 111 12.88 -6.86 2.09
C GLU A 111 11.67 -6.49 1.22
N THR A 112 10.47 -7.00 1.57
CA THR A 112 9.27 -6.75 0.75
C THR A 112 8.69 -5.37 1.04
N MET A 113 8.69 -4.47 0.06
CA MET A 113 8.06 -3.15 0.15
C MET A 113 6.55 -3.27 0.35
N LEU A 114 5.99 -2.51 1.27
CA LEU A 114 4.56 -2.37 1.48
C LEU A 114 4.02 -1.22 0.62
N VAL A 115 3.25 -1.55 -0.41
CA VAL A 115 2.55 -0.55 -1.23
C VAL A 115 1.16 -0.38 -0.64
N TYR A 116 1.01 0.65 0.20
CA TYR A 116 -0.18 0.89 1.03
C TYR A 116 -1.19 1.75 0.28
N GLU A 117 -2.25 1.17 -0.27
CA GLU A 117 -3.34 1.94 -0.85
C GLU A 117 -4.37 2.30 0.22
N LEU A 118 -4.49 3.60 0.55
CA LEU A 118 -5.59 4.06 1.38
C LEU A 118 -6.77 4.47 0.48
N LYS A 119 -7.89 3.77 0.66
CA LYS A 119 -9.10 3.99 -0.13
C LYS A 119 -9.76 5.32 0.20
N VAL A 120 -10.48 5.87 -0.77
CA VAL A 120 -11.25 7.11 -0.64
C VAL A 120 -12.36 6.94 0.40
N HIS A 121 -12.55 7.95 1.26
CA HIS A 121 -13.63 8.00 2.25
C HIS A 121 -14.63 9.11 1.93
N SER A 122 -15.75 9.13 2.65
CA SER A 122 -16.90 9.98 2.36
C SER A 122 -16.61 11.49 2.39
N ASN A 123 -15.56 11.90 3.11
CA ASN A 123 -15.15 13.30 3.23
C ASN A 123 -13.71 13.45 3.72
N LYS A 124 -13.12 14.64 3.52
CA LYS A 124 -11.74 14.96 3.90
C LYS A 124 -11.41 14.74 5.39
N LYS A 125 -12.39 14.92 6.29
CA LYS A 125 -12.18 14.69 7.73
C LYS A 125 -11.99 13.20 8.02
N ALA A 126 -12.77 12.33 7.36
CA ALA A 126 -12.63 10.88 7.46
C ALA A 126 -11.30 10.44 6.83
N GLU A 127 -10.94 10.95 5.65
CA GLU A 127 -9.66 10.68 4.99
C GLU A 127 -8.47 11.08 5.87
N SER A 128 -8.47 12.30 6.43
CA SER A 128 -7.40 12.75 7.33
C SER A 128 -7.32 11.90 8.63
N LYS A 129 -8.45 11.38 9.13
CA LYS A 129 -8.45 10.45 10.24
C LYS A 129 -7.82 9.11 9.85
N ALA A 130 -8.21 8.56 8.70
CA ALA A 130 -7.69 7.30 8.19
C ALA A 130 -6.16 7.37 7.95
N VAL A 131 -5.66 8.47 7.36
CA VAL A 131 -4.21 8.72 7.20
C VAL A 131 -3.47 8.68 8.54
N ARG A 132 -3.98 9.39 9.57
CA ARG A 132 -3.32 9.39 10.90
C ARG A 132 -3.31 8.00 11.52
N LEU A 133 -4.41 7.28 11.48
CA LEU A 133 -4.49 5.91 12.00
C LEU A 133 -3.55 4.96 11.26
N SER A 134 -3.43 5.09 9.92
CA SER A 134 -2.48 4.31 9.12
C SER A 134 -1.02 4.53 9.57
N ILE A 135 -0.63 5.81 9.76
CA ILE A 135 0.70 6.17 10.24
C ILE A 135 0.93 5.67 11.67
N GLU A 136 -0.06 5.80 12.56
CA GLU A 136 0.01 5.29 13.93
C GLU A 136 0.25 3.79 13.95
N LYS A 137 -0.50 3.02 13.14
CA LYS A 137 -0.31 1.57 13.02
C LYS A 137 1.07 1.20 12.48
N LEU A 138 1.54 1.84 11.42
CA LEU A 138 2.89 1.58 10.90
C LEU A 138 3.98 1.85 11.93
N LYS A 139 3.83 2.89 12.76
CA LYS A 139 4.74 3.17 13.88
C LYS A 139 4.64 2.14 15.01
N GLU A 140 3.43 1.72 15.38
CA GLU A 140 3.18 0.69 16.39
C GLU A 140 3.86 -0.63 16.04
N TYR A 141 3.88 -0.98 14.75
CA TYR A 141 4.52 -2.21 14.25
C TYR A 141 5.99 -2.04 13.84
N ASP A 142 6.60 -0.87 14.08
CA ASP A 142 7.98 -0.57 13.70
C ASP A 142 8.25 -0.77 12.19
N LEU A 143 7.31 -0.28 11.36
CA LEU A 143 7.37 -0.37 9.89
C LEU A 143 7.34 1.01 9.22
N PHE A 144 7.33 2.10 9.99
CA PHE A 144 7.24 3.45 9.45
C PHE A 144 8.59 3.98 8.96
N TYR A 145 9.07 3.43 7.83
CA TYR A 145 10.33 3.81 7.17
C TYR A 145 10.10 3.95 5.66
N PRO A 146 10.73 4.93 4.98
CA PRO A 146 10.59 5.12 3.53
C PRO A 146 11.04 3.90 2.69
N GLU A 147 11.98 3.11 3.22
CA GLU A 147 12.49 1.90 2.59
C GLU A 147 11.55 0.69 2.75
N ARG A 148 10.49 0.84 3.56
CA ARG A 148 9.54 -0.23 3.88
C ARG A 148 8.14 0.02 3.37
N VAL A 149 7.77 1.29 3.22
CA VAL A 149 6.38 1.66 2.90
C VAL A 149 6.36 2.78 1.87
N MET A 150 5.55 2.62 0.85
CA MET A 150 5.09 3.71 0.01
C MET A 150 3.57 3.81 0.10
N PHE A 151 3.04 5.01 -0.09
CA PHE A 151 1.61 5.30 -0.02
C PHE A 151 1.06 5.58 -1.40
N ILE A 152 -0.09 5.01 -1.72
CA ILE A 152 -0.81 5.29 -2.95
C ILE A 152 -2.29 5.58 -2.64
N SER A 153 -2.95 6.41 -3.44
CA SER A 153 -4.38 6.66 -3.30
C SER A 153 -4.98 7.34 -4.52
N PHE A 154 -6.26 7.07 -4.78
CA PHE A 154 -7.11 7.83 -5.71
C PHE A 154 -7.60 9.17 -5.15
N SER A 155 -7.38 9.48 -3.86
CA SER A 155 -7.70 10.77 -3.27
C SER A 155 -6.47 11.69 -3.22
N LYS A 156 -6.51 12.79 -3.96
CA LYS A 156 -5.50 13.85 -3.88
C LYS A 156 -5.35 14.41 -2.45
N HIS A 157 -6.43 14.41 -1.66
CA HIS A 157 -6.38 14.86 -0.27
C HIS A 157 -5.61 13.87 0.62
N ILE A 158 -5.84 12.57 0.47
CA ILE A 158 -5.08 11.52 1.16
C ILE A 158 -3.59 11.63 0.83
N CYS A 159 -3.24 11.75 -0.47
CA CYS A 159 -1.84 11.89 -0.89
C CYS A 159 -1.18 13.13 -0.26
N LYS A 160 -1.87 14.29 -0.24
CA LYS A 160 -1.37 15.51 0.42
C LYS A 160 -1.16 15.34 1.93
N GLU A 161 -2.06 14.64 2.59
CA GLU A 161 -1.95 14.36 4.03
C GLU A 161 -0.79 13.40 4.33
N PHE A 162 -0.60 12.34 3.53
CA PHE A 162 0.57 11.46 3.66
C PHE A 162 1.87 12.22 3.41
N ALA A 163 1.99 12.97 2.31
CA ALA A 163 3.19 13.75 1.98
C ALA A 163 3.55 14.75 3.11
N ARG A 164 2.53 15.35 3.74
CA ARG A 164 2.72 16.29 4.86
C ARG A 164 3.14 15.60 6.17
N LEU A 165 2.58 14.43 6.48
CA LEU A 165 2.76 13.74 7.77
C LEU A 165 3.87 12.69 7.75
N ALA A 166 4.27 12.25 6.55
CA ALA A 166 5.33 11.27 6.29
C ALA A 166 6.33 11.85 5.28
N PRO A 167 7.05 12.94 5.63
CA PRO A 167 8.03 13.53 4.72
C PRO A 167 9.14 12.52 4.43
N GLY A 168 9.55 12.45 3.16
CA GLY A 168 10.58 11.49 2.69
C GLY A 168 10.03 10.15 2.19
N PHE A 169 8.76 9.84 2.44
CA PHE A 169 8.13 8.66 1.86
C PHE A 169 7.74 8.87 0.38
N THR A 170 7.70 7.79 -0.38
CA THR A 170 7.07 7.80 -1.71
C THR A 170 5.56 7.88 -1.54
N VAL A 171 4.95 8.88 -2.20
CA VAL A 171 3.50 9.04 -2.26
C VAL A 171 3.09 9.16 -3.72
N GLN A 172 2.21 8.28 -4.20
CA GLN A 172 1.72 8.27 -5.56
C GLN A 172 0.21 8.56 -5.62
N TYR A 173 -0.16 9.37 -6.59
CA TYR A 173 -1.55 9.68 -6.90
C TYR A 173 -2.01 8.85 -8.11
N LEU A 174 -3.11 8.12 -7.95
CA LEU A 174 -3.56 7.10 -8.92
C LEU A 174 -4.55 7.62 -9.96
N GLU A 175 -4.90 8.90 -9.95
CA GLU A 175 -5.78 9.52 -10.95
C GLU A 175 -4.99 10.34 -11.97
N GLY A 176 -5.40 10.34 -13.22
CA GLY A 176 -4.77 11.08 -14.30
C GLY A 176 -5.21 12.56 -14.42
N ASP A 177 -5.90 13.13 -13.43
CA ASP A 177 -6.53 14.46 -13.50
C ASP A 177 -5.63 15.62 -13.02
N ALA A 178 -4.38 15.33 -12.62
CA ALA A 178 -3.43 16.32 -12.13
C ALA A 178 -2.09 16.25 -12.88
N ARG A 179 -1.48 17.41 -13.10
CA ARG A 179 -0.18 17.50 -13.73
C ARG A 179 0.94 17.18 -12.73
N PRO A 180 2.03 16.49 -13.15
CA PRO A 180 3.16 16.18 -12.28
C PRO A 180 3.78 17.39 -11.58
N ASP A 181 3.91 18.53 -12.30
CA ASP A 181 4.46 19.78 -11.73
C ASP A 181 3.55 20.43 -10.66
N GLU A 182 2.25 20.09 -10.66
CA GLU A 182 1.31 20.48 -9.61
C GLU A 182 1.46 19.56 -8.39
N LEU A 183 1.55 18.25 -8.60
CA LEU A 183 1.64 17.24 -7.53
C LEU A 183 2.91 17.39 -6.70
N VAL A 184 4.05 17.63 -7.34
CA VAL A 184 5.35 17.84 -6.69
C VAL A 184 5.32 18.98 -5.66
N LYS A 185 4.53 20.07 -5.90
CA LYS A 185 4.35 21.17 -4.94
C LYS A 185 3.76 20.74 -3.61
N TYR A 186 3.08 19.61 -3.58
CA TYR A 186 2.48 19.02 -2.38
C TYR A 186 3.30 17.85 -1.79
N GLY A 187 4.49 17.58 -2.35
CA GLY A 187 5.34 16.46 -1.93
C GLY A 187 4.86 15.10 -2.45
N ILE A 188 3.92 15.09 -3.42
CA ILE A 188 3.50 13.88 -4.12
C ILE A 188 4.52 13.64 -5.22
N ASN A 189 5.24 12.53 -5.15
CA ASN A 189 6.44 12.26 -5.95
C ASN A 189 6.27 11.09 -6.94
N GLY A 190 5.05 10.59 -7.09
CA GLY A 190 4.68 9.59 -8.07
C GLY A 190 3.25 9.80 -8.61
N ILE A 191 3.05 9.30 -9.82
CA ILE A 191 1.75 9.20 -10.50
C ILE A 191 1.72 7.85 -11.20
N ASP A 192 0.55 7.21 -11.21
CA ASP A 192 0.31 5.96 -11.92
C ASP A 192 -0.64 6.21 -13.09
#